data_175608b25a1a6605ea15e3a67b923a23
#
_entry.id   175608b25a1a6605ea15e3a67b923a23
#
_cell.length_a   1.000
_cell.length_b   1.000
_cell.length_c   1.000
_cell.angle_alpha   90.00
_cell.angle_beta   90.00
_cell.angle_gamma   90.00
#
_symmetry.space_group_name_H-M   'P 1'
#
loop_
_entity.id
_entity.type
_entity.pdbx_description
1 polymer ?
#
loop_
_entity_poly.entity_id
_entity_poly.type
_entity_poly.pdbx_seq_one_letter_code
_entity_poly.pdbx_strand_id
1 'polypeptide(L)'
;MQETLGGPEKYYEAFQAKLAEVEGTDDFAFEIKKEAITKAGDGIIENRRAIAQKQPGLYSVVWHPLGGCPSPEVFCQVSDALQEIEGAEIRLALDETAYIVNLTAGEAQKFIDMTAGDSAASLFEMASACIGGAICQQGVRDSQALLRSCAEAVQKAGIPDGALPAIHISGCPGSCATPQVVPMGFRGAVKDRQSAWLLYLNGCDAQGQEVFGKEAGVILETEVPDFLVELGKKVAESGMSFAEWSKANADGVEKVAAKYF
;
A
#
# COMPACT_ATOMS: atom_id res chain seq x y z
N MET A 1 -14.55 -16.24 18.80
CA MET A 1 -13.80 -17.37 19.40
C MET A 1 -13.43 -17.08 20.86
N GLN A 2 -12.79 -15.96 21.21
CA GLN A 2 -12.48 -15.63 22.61
C GLN A 2 -13.73 -15.57 23.51
N GLU A 3 -14.81 -14.92 23.05
CA GLU A 3 -16.08 -14.89 23.78
C GLU A 3 -16.70 -16.27 23.96
N THR A 4 -16.62 -17.15 22.93
CA THR A 4 -17.14 -18.50 22.98
C THR A 4 -16.40 -19.38 23.99
N LEU A 5 -15.11 -19.15 24.17
CA LEU A 5 -14.27 -19.88 25.14
C LEU A 5 -14.26 -19.27 26.54
N GLY A 6 -14.92 -18.11 26.73
CA GLY A 6 -15.04 -17.45 28.03
C GLY A 6 -13.89 -16.51 28.40
N GLY A 7 -13.25 -15.92 27.39
CA GLY A 7 -12.27 -14.86 27.54
C GLY A 7 -10.87 -15.20 27.05
N PRO A 8 -9.95 -14.19 27.04
CA PRO A 8 -8.60 -14.34 26.51
C PRO A 8 -7.76 -15.42 27.21
N GLU A 9 -7.87 -15.54 28.54
CA GLU A 9 -7.10 -16.53 29.30
C GLU A 9 -7.47 -17.96 28.91
N LYS A 10 -8.77 -18.28 28.86
CA LYS A 10 -9.24 -19.61 28.43
C LYS A 10 -8.95 -19.90 26.97
N TYR A 11 -8.97 -18.87 26.11
CA TYR A 11 -8.51 -19.03 24.74
C TYR A 11 -7.03 -19.41 24.67
N TYR A 12 -6.19 -18.76 25.48
CA TYR A 12 -4.76 -19.04 25.53
C TYR A 12 -4.46 -20.44 26.08
N GLU A 13 -5.15 -20.87 27.14
CA GLU A 13 -5.07 -22.22 27.69
C GLU A 13 -5.45 -23.28 26.63
N ALA A 14 -6.56 -23.06 25.91
CA ALA A 14 -7.00 -23.96 24.85
C ALA A 14 -6.01 -24.01 23.66
N PHE A 15 -5.40 -22.87 23.34
CA PHE A 15 -4.36 -22.78 22.32
C PHE A 15 -3.11 -23.56 22.72
N GLN A 16 -2.62 -23.38 23.96
CA GLN A 16 -1.45 -24.11 24.47
C GLN A 16 -1.69 -25.62 24.52
N ALA A 17 -2.86 -26.05 25.00
CA ALA A 17 -3.23 -27.46 25.03
C ALA A 17 -3.25 -28.08 23.61
N LYS A 18 -3.79 -27.36 22.64
CA LYS A 18 -3.82 -27.82 21.25
C LYS A 18 -2.44 -27.82 20.60
N LEU A 19 -1.61 -26.86 20.92
CA LEU A 19 -0.23 -26.79 20.45
C LEU A 19 0.58 -27.99 20.99
N ALA A 20 0.48 -28.27 22.31
CA ALA A 20 1.13 -29.43 22.93
C ALA A 20 0.69 -30.76 22.31
N GLU A 21 -0.61 -30.88 21.96
CA GLU A 21 -1.14 -32.07 21.25
C GLU A 21 -0.51 -32.22 19.87
N VAL A 22 -0.35 -31.13 19.12
CA VAL A 22 0.17 -31.14 17.75
C VAL A 22 1.68 -31.38 17.73
N GLU A 23 2.41 -30.70 18.59
CA GLU A 23 3.88 -30.78 18.65
C GLU A 23 4.40 -31.98 19.47
N GLY A 24 3.53 -32.62 20.25
CA GLY A 24 3.89 -33.75 21.13
C GLY A 24 4.75 -33.36 22.35
N THR A 25 4.78 -32.05 22.68
CA THR A 25 5.50 -31.49 23.82
C THR A 25 4.74 -30.30 24.40
N ASP A 26 4.89 -30.05 25.69
CA ASP A 26 4.42 -28.87 26.40
C ASP A 26 5.56 -27.87 26.71
N ASP A 27 6.79 -28.20 26.30
CA ASP A 27 7.95 -27.32 26.43
C ASP A 27 8.14 -26.49 25.16
N PHE A 28 7.57 -25.30 25.17
CA PHE A 28 7.66 -24.29 24.10
C PHE A 28 8.62 -23.16 24.48
N ALA A 29 9.84 -23.50 24.84
CA ALA A 29 10.86 -22.51 25.15
C ALA A 29 11.34 -21.80 23.87
N PHE A 30 10.93 -20.54 23.68
CA PHE A 30 11.48 -19.69 22.63
C PHE A 30 12.59 -18.81 23.19
N GLU A 31 13.79 -18.97 22.68
CA GLU A 31 14.86 -18.02 22.95
C GLU A 31 14.77 -16.87 21.93
N ILE A 32 14.29 -15.71 22.38
CA ILE A 32 14.32 -14.49 21.58
C ILE A 32 15.70 -13.88 21.68
N LYS A 33 16.54 -14.12 20.67
CA LYS A 33 17.82 -13.42 20.55
C LYS A 33 17.55 -11.98 20.13
N LYS A 34 17.77 -11.06 21.07
CA LYS A 34 17.77 -9.62 20.80
C LYS A 34 19.21 -9.19 20.53
N GLU A 35 19.58 -9.14 19.28
CA GLU A 35 20.85 -8.51 18.87
C GLU A 35 20.64 -7.00 18.85
N ALA A 36 21.39 -6.29 19.70
CA ALA A 36 21.38 -4.84 19.67
C ALA A 36 22.15 -4.34 18.46
N ILE A 37 21.54 -3.47 17.65
CA ILE A 37 22.23 -2.79 16.57
C ILE A 37 23.13 -1.74 17.19
N THR A 38 24.45 -1.91 17.06
CA THR A 38 25.48 -1.03 17.65
C THR A 38 26.08 -0.08 16.63
N LYS A 39 25.60 -0.10 15.38
CA LYS A 39 26.04 0.76 14.30
C LYS A 39 25.88 2.23 14.65
N ALA A 40 26.93 3.02 14.48
CA ALA A 40 26.90 4.47 14.70
C ALA A 40 26.39 5.18 13.44
N GLY A 41 25.59 6.23 13.62
CA GLY A 41 25.20 7.12 12.54
C GLY A 41 26.38 7.97 12.03
N ASP A 42 26.30 8.42 10.78
CA ASP A 42 27.31 9.23 10.11
C ASP A 42 26.84 10.65 9.74
N GLY A 43 25.60 11.00 10.07
CA GLY A 43 25.05 12.32 9.74
C GLY A 43 23.53 12.42 9.90
N ILE A 44 22.99 13.46 9.26
CA ILE A 44 21.54 13.72 9.17
C ILE A 44 21.15 13.73 7.69
N ILE A 45 20.01 13.11 7.38
CA ILE A 45 19.42 13.15 6.06
C ILE A 45 18.00 13.74 6.16
N GLU A 46 17.71 14.72 5.32
CA GLU A 46 16.38 15.31 5.15
C GLU A 46 15.81 14.88 3.80
N ASN A 47 15.04 13.80 3.83
CA ASN A 47 14.35 13.28 2.64
C ASN A 47 13.03 12.65 3.09
N ARG A 48 11.95 12.86 2.31
CA ARG A 48 10.62 12.30 2.62
C ARG A 48 10.60 10.77 2.71
N ARG A 49 11.54 10.11 2.04
CA ARG A 49 11.69 8.64 2.04
C ARG A 49 12.62 8.13 3.14
N ALA A 50 13.29 9.01 3.88
CA ALA A 50 14.14 8.65 5.00
C ALA A 50 13.41 8.89 6.32
N ILE A 51 13.14 7.81 7.06
CA ILE A 51 12.48 7.86 8.36
C ILE A 51 13.51 7.57 9.45
N ALA A 52 13.68 8.51 10.38
CA ALA A 52 14.57 8.31 11.52
C ALA A 52 14.08 7.13 12.38
N GLN A 53 15.00 6.23 12.74
CA GLN A 53 14.70 5.10 13.60
C GLN A 53 14.81 5.48 15.10
N LYS A 54 14.41 4.56 15.97
CA LYS A 54 14.62 4.70 17.42
C LYS A 54 16.10 4.70 17.81
N GLN A 55 16.94 4.02 17.01
CA GLN A 55 18.39 4.04 17.16
C GLN A 55 18.93 5.37 16.63
N PRO A 56 19.63 6.17 17.45
CA PRO A 56 20.12 7.48 17.06
C PRO A 56 21.03 7.42 15.82
N GLY A 57 20.76 8.27 14.84
CA GLY A 57 21.54 8.39 13.62
C GLY A 57 21.32 7.28 12.60
N LEU A 58 20.36 6.38 12.84
CA LEU A 58 19.95 5.38 11.86
C LEU A 58 18.59 5.72 11.24
N TYR A 59 18.42 5.28 9.99
CA TYR A 59 17.28 5.57 9.15
C TYR A 59 16.72 4.32 8.50
N SER A 60 15.42 4.39 8.18
CA SER A 60 14.74 3.46 7.28
C SER A 60 14.42 4.20 5.99
N VAL A 61 14.74 3.61 4.86
CA VAL A 61 14.36 4.14 3.54
C VAL A 61 13.07 3.47 3.10
N VAL A 62 12.08 4.28 2.73
CA VAL A 62 10.83 3.83 2.12
C VAL A 62 11.08 3.54 0.64
N TRP A 63 10.81 2.32 0.22
CA TRP A 63 10.80 1.91 -1.17
C TRP A 63 9.44 1.31 -1.49
N HIS A 64 8.67 2.03 -2.30
CA HIS A 64 7.32 1.64 -2.70
C HIS A 64 7.25 1.57 -4.23
N PRO A 65 7.60 0.43 -4.83
CA PRO A 65 7.39 0.22 -6.26
C PRO A 65 5.91 0.28 -6.61
N LEU A 66 5.57 0.82 -7.77
CA LEU A 66 4.18 0.95 -8.19
C LEU A 66 3.47 -0.43 -8.19
N GLY A 67 2.40 -0.54 -7.37
CA GLY A 67 1.65 -1.78 -7.18
C GLY A 67 2.48 -2.95 -6.62
N GLY A 68 3.52 -2.65 -5.83
CA GLY A 68 4.38 -3.66 -5.21
C GLY A 68 5.26 -4.45 -6.19
N CYS A 69 5.41 -3.96 -7.43
CA CYS A 69 6.13 -4.65 -8.51
C CYS A 69 7.45 -3.93 -8.84
N PRO A 70 8.54 -4.20 -8.09
CA PRO A 70 9.84 -3.59 -8.36
C PRO A 70 10.42 -4.04 -9.70
N SER A 71 11.21 -3.18 -10.33
CA SER A 71 12.04 -3.56 -11.46
C SER A 71 13.04 -4.66 -11.02
N PRO A 72 13.15 -5.78 -11.77
CA PRO A 72 14.10 -6.84 -11.43
C PRO A 72 15.53 -6.35 -11.30
N GLU A 73 15.94 -5.40 -12.13
CA GLU A 73 17.27 -4.80 -12.13
C GLU A 73 17.52 -4.01 -10.85
N VAL A 74 16.56 -3.17 -10.44
CA VAL A 74 16.66 -2.39 -9.19
C VAL A 74 16.62 -3.32 -7.98
N PHE A 75 15.77 -4.36 -8.01
CA PHE A 75 15.73 -5.34 -6.93
C PHE A 75 17.06 -6.07 -6.73
N CYS A 76 17.72 -6.49 -7.81
CA CYS A 76 19.05 -7.10 -7.75
C CYS A 76 20.10 -6.10 -7.20
N GLN A 77 20.10 -4.86 -7.68
CA GLN A 77 21.04 -3.82 -7.19
C GLN A 77 20.85 -3.55 -5.69
N VAL A 78 19.61 -3.46 -5.22
CA VAL A 78 19.29 -3.31 -3.79
C VAL A 78 19.77 -4.52 -3.00
N SER A 79 19.52 -5.73 -3.50
CA SER A 79 19.96 -6.98 -2.85
C SER A 79 21.48 -7.05 -2.70
N ASP A 80 22.22 -6.73 -3.77
CA ASP A 80 23.68 -6.74 -3.77
C ASP A 80 24.23 -5.68 -2.80
N ALA A 81 23.68 -4.46 -2.84
CA ALA A 81 24.11 -3.38 -1.96
C ALA A 81 23.87 -3.68 -0.47
N LEU A 82 22.79 -4.41 -0.15
CA LEU A 82 22.47 -4.81 1.23
C LEU A 82 23.51 -5.78 1.81
N GLN A 83 24.09 -6.66 1.00
CA GLN A 83 25.09 -7.63 1.45
C GLN A 83 26.38 -6.96 1.91
N GLU A 84 26.66 -5.73 1.42
CA GLU A 84 27.85 -4.95 1.75
C GLU A 84 27.66 -4.08 3.03
N ILE A 85 26.44 -3.99 3.57
CA ILE A 85 26.11 -3.07 4.66
C ILE A 85 25.74 -3.85 5.91
N GLU A 86 26.55 -3.70 6.94
CA GLU A 86 26.36 -4.37 8.22
C GLU A 86 24.98 -4.05 8.84
N GLY A 87 24.24 -5.10 9.16
CA GLY A 87 22.94 -5.02 9.84
C GLY A 87 21.80 -4.43 9.02
N ALA A 88 22.02 -4.09 7.73
CA ALA A 88 20.94 -3.62 6.87
C ALA A 88 20.00 -4.78 6.48
N GLU A 89 18.70 -4.51 6.47
CA GLU A 89 17.65 -5.48 6.14
C GLU A 89 16.56 -4.85 5.28
N ILE A 90 15.86 -5.69 4.50
CA ILE A 90 14.56 -5.31 3.91
C ILE A 90 13.44 -5.87 4.79
N ARG A 91 12.47 -5.02 5.12
CA ARG A 91 11.24 -5.37 5.81
C ARG A 91 10.05 -5.02 4.94
N LEU A 92 9.22 -6.02 4.63
CA LEU A 92 8.01 -5.83 3.85
C LEU A 92 6.85 -5.41 4.77
N ALA A 93 6.04 -4.47 4.30
CA ALA A 93 4.81 -4.03 4.94
C ALA A 93 3.58 -4.54 4.19
N LEU A 94 2.40 -4.39 4.81
CA LEU A 94 1.14 -4.90 4.27
C LEU A 94 0.61 -4.09 3.08
N ASP A 95 1.10 -2.87 2.92
CA ASP A 95 0.72 -1.89 1.89
C ASP A 95 1.62 -1.92 0.65
N GLU A 96 2.31 -3.06 0.42
CA GLU A 96 3.24 -3.26 -0.70
C GLU A 96 4.51 -2.39 -0.61
N THR A 97 4.75 -1.76 0.55
CA THR A 97 5.97 -0.99 0.83
C THR A 97 7.08 -1.90 1.33
N ALA A 98 8.31 -1.67 0.87
CA ALA A 98 9.52 -2.21 1.44
C ALA A 98 10.24 -1.12 2.25
N TYR A 99 10.71 -1.47 3.43
CA TYR A 99 11.55 -0.62 4.26
C TYR A 99 12.96 -1.19 4.29
N ILE A 100 13.95 -0.42 3.81
CA ILE A 100 15.36 -0.77 3.95
C ILE A 100 15.82 -0.12 5.25
N VAL A 101 16.16 -0.92 6.25
CA VAL A 101 16.36 -0.47 7.62
C VAL A 101 17.81 -0.56 8.08
N ASN A 102 18.12 0.09 9.20
CA ASN A 102 19.44 0.11 9.85
C ASN A 102 20.52 0.78 9.03
N LEU A 103 20.18 1.87 8.35
CA LEU A 103 21.06 2.63 7.48
C LEU A 103 21.57 3.89 8.18
N THR A 104 22.85 4.23 7.99
CA THR A 104 23.37 5.57 8.27
C THR A 104 22.77 6.59 7.27
N ALA A 105 23.00 7.89 7.48
CA ALA A 105 22.51 8.91 6.54
C ALA A 105 23.10 8.75 5.13
N GLY A 106 24.39 8.45 5.01
CA GLY A 106 25.04 8.22 3.73
C GLY A 106 24.55 6.96 3.02
N GLU A 107 24.35 5.87 3.76
CA GLU A 107 23.77 4.64 3.22
C GLU A 107 22.30 4.83 2.80
N ALA A 108 21.53 5.56 3.57
CA ALA A 108 20.13 5.89 3.23
C ALA A 108 20.05 6.68 1.92
N GLN A 109 20.93 7.67 1.72
CA GLN A 109 21.01 8.42 0.47
C GLN A 109 21.32 7.50 -0.72
N LYS A 110 22.27 6.56 -0.57
CA LYS A 110 22.61 5.58 -1.62
C LYS A 110 21.37 4.79 -2.08
N PHE A 111 20.55 4.28 -1.13
CA PHE A 111 19.34 3.55 -1.49
C PHE A 111 18.23 4.44 -2.06
N ILE A 112 18.09 5.68 -1.57
CA ILE A 112 17.16 6.64 -2.15
C ILE A 112 17.49 6.90 -3.62
N ASP A 113 18.75 7.12 -3.94
CA ASP A 113 19.22 7.38 -5.31
C ASP A 113 19.04 6.13 -6.19
N MET A 114 19.42 4.96 -5.67
CA MET A 114 19.31 3.69 -6.37
C MET A 114 17.87 3.34 -6.77
N THR A 115 16.91 3.64 -5.90
CA THR A 115 15.48 3.34 -6.08
C THR A 115 14.66 4.54 -6.56
N ALA A 116 15.29 5.64 -6.98
CA ALA A 116 14.58 6.88 -7.32
C ALA A 116 13.58 6.71 -8.49
N GLY A 117 13.96 5.92 -9.50
CA GLY A 117 13.10 5.64 -10.66
C GLY A 117 12.12 4.49 -10.47
N ASP A 118 12.16 3.81 -9.32
CA ASP A 118 11.37 2.61 -9.02
C ASP A 118 10.63 2.74 -7.68
N SER A 119 10.32 3.94 -7.26
CA SER A 119 9.59 4.22 -6.03
C SER A 119 8.61 5.36 -6.23
N ALA A 120 7.47 5.26 -5.55
CA ALA A 120 6.40 6.24 -5.61
C ALA A 120 6.90 7.68 -5.46
N ALA A 121 6.59 8.52 -6.44
CA ALA A 121 6.92 9.94 -6.47
C ALA A 121 5.81 10.83 -5.88
N SER A 122 4.60 10.29 -5.75
CA SER A 122 3.41 11.00 -5.24
C SER A 122 2.60 10.11 -4.30
N LEU A 123 1.65 10.72 -3.58
CA LEU A 123 0.68 9.96 -2.77
C LEU A 123 -0.15 9.00 -3.63
N PHE A 124 -0.52 9.41 -4.86
CA PHE A 124 -1.29 8.57 -5.76
C PHE A 124 -0.52 7.29 -6.15
N GLU A 125 0.79 7.39 -6.35
CA GLU A 125 1.65 6.25 -6.68
C GLU A 125 1.91 5.30 -5.50
N MET A 126 1.55 5.68 -4.27
CA MET A 126 1.47 4.78 -3.11
C MET A 126 0.25 3.84 -3.17
N ALA A 127 -0.38 3.72 -4.33
CA ALA A 127 -1.53 2.86 -4.56
C ALA A 127 -1.15 1.37 -4.46
N SER A 128 -2.06 0.58 -3.88
CA SER A 128 -1.93 -0.88 -3.80
C SER A 128 -2.76 -1.58 -4.87
N ALA A 129 -2.19 -2.59 -5.52
CA ALA A 129 -2.89 -3.40 -6.51
C ALA A 129 -2.58 -4.88 -6.34
N CYS A 130 -3.60 -5.72 -6.28
CA CYS A 130 -3.36 -7.16 -6.25
C CYS A 130 -2.64 -7.62 -7.54
N ILE A 131 -2.09 -8.83 -7.53
CA ILE A 131 -1.31 -9.37 -8.66
C ILE A 131 -2.10 -9.44 -9.99
N GLY A 132 -3.44 -9.36 -9.93
CA GLY A 132 -4.32 -9.25 -11.09
C GLY A 132 -4.48 -10.51 -11.92
N GLY A 133 -5.44 -10.44 -12.86
CA GLY A 133 -5.83 -11.55 -13.71
C GLY A 133 -4.77 -12.00 -14.73
N ALA A 134 -3.70 -11.23 -14.94
CA ALA A 134 -2.59 -11.65 -15.78
C ALA A 134 -1.81 -12.84 -15.19
N ILE A 135 -1.80 -12.99 -13.85
CA ILE A 135 -1.06 -14.02 -13.13
C ILE A 135 -2.01 -14.86 -12.25
N CYS A 136 -2.95 -14.21 -11.56
CA CYS A 136 -3.85 -14.87 -10.62
C CYS A 136 -4.94 -15.65 -11.37
N GLN A 137 -5.03 -16.97 -11.13
CA GLN A 137 -6.07 -17.82 -11.74
C GLN A 137 -7.50 -17.47 -11.31
N GLN A 138 -7.69 -16.80 -10.18
CA GLN A 138 -8.97 -16.29 -9.69
C GLN A 138 -9.26 -14.87 -10.17
N GLY A 139 -8.27 -14.22 -10.79
CA GLY A 139 -8.38 -12.83 -11.24
C GLY A 139 -9.36 -12.67 -12.41
N VAL A 140 -10.31 -11.74 -12.26
CA VAL A 140 -11.28 -11.40 -13.31
C VAL A 140 -10.76 -10.26 -14.17
N ARG A 141 -9.96 -9.36 -13.60
CA ARG A 141 -9.36 -8.18 -14.25
C ARG A 141 -7.89 -8.05 -13.89
N ASP A 142 -7.13 -7.38 -14.76
CA ASP A 142 -5.72 -7.06 -14.52
C ASP A 142 -5.60 -5.74 -13.76
N SER A 143 -5.50 -5.85 -12.43
CA SER A 143 -5.35 -4.70 -11.53
C SER A 143 -4.04 -3.96 -11.72
N GLN A 144 -2.97 -4.67 -12.05
CA GLN A 144 -1.65 -4.08 -12.30
C GLN A 144 -1.63 -3.26 -13.59
N ALA A 145 -2.29 -3.74 -14.65
CA ALA A 145 -2.43 -2.98 -15.90
C ALA A 145 -3.27 -1.72 -15.71
N LEU A 146 -4.38 -1.81 -14.95
CA LEU A 146 -5.18 -0.64 -14.62
C LEU A 146 -4.38 0.39 -13.85
N LEU A 147 -3.66 -0.02 -12.79
CA LEU A 147 -2.86 0.90 -11.99
C LEU A 147 -1.82 1.64 -12.85
N ARG A 148 -1.08 0.91 -13.69
CA ARG A 148 -0.12 1.54 -14.62
C ARG A 148 -0.78 2.56 -15.54
N SER A 149 -1.91 2.21 -16.15
CA SER A 149 -2.65 3.12 -17.04
C SER A 149 -3.14 4.38 -16.30
N CYS A 150 -3.61 4.23 -15.06
CA CYS A 150 -4.02 5.36 -14.22
C CYS A 150 -2.84 6.25 -13.85
N ALA A 151 -1.72 5.67 -13.43
CA ALA A 151 -0.52 6.42 -13.07
C ALA A 151 0.05 7.21 -14.26
N GLU A 152 0.13 6.60 -15.44
CA GLU A 152 0.54 7.27 -16.67
C GLU A 152 -0.39 8.44 -17.04
N ALA A 153 -1.69 8.26 -16.93
CA ALA A 153 -2.67 9.31 -17.25
C ALA A 153 -2.58 10.48 -16.24
N VAL A 154 -2.46 10.18 -14.96
CA VAL A 154 -2.32 11.19 -13.88
C VAL A 154 -1.03 11.97 -14.06
N GLN A 155 0.09 11.29 -14.32
CA GLN A 155 1.39 11.90 -14.58
C GLN A 155 1.35 12.80 -15.82
N LYS A 156 0.83 12.27 -16.94
CA LYS A 156 0.70 13.02 -18.20
C LYS A 156 -0.19 14.25 -18.09
N ALA A 157 -1.21 14.18 -17.25
CA ALA A 157 -2.11 15.31 -17.00
C ALA A 157 -1.51 16.35 -16.03
N GLY A 158 -0.36 16.08 -15.43
CA GLY A 158 0.31 16.98 -14.48
C GLY A 158 -0.47 17.20 -13.19
N ILE A 159 -1.21 16.18 -12.72
CA ILE A 159 -1.97 16.28 -11.48
C ILE A 159 -1.00 16.43 -10.30
N PRO A 160 -1.12 17.48 -9.47
CA PRO A 160 -0.20 17.71 -8.37
C PRO A 160 -0.34 16.66 -7.27
N ASP A 161 0.75 16.41 -6.56
CA ASP A 161 0.76 15.49 -5.42
C ASP A 161 -0.26 15.92 -4.35
N GLY A 162 -0.96 14.95 -3.78
CA GLY A 162 -2.04 15.17 -2.80
C GLY A 162 -3.40 15.53 -3.40
N ALA A 163 -3.53 15.78 -4.70
CA ALA A 163 -4.82 16.01 -5.36
C ALA A 163 -5.63 14.73 -5.59
N LEU A 164 -5.00 13.58 -5.51
CA LEU A 164 -5.63 12.25 -5.49
C LEU A 164 -5.12 11.44 -4.29
N PRO A 165 -5.94 10.56 -3.71
CA PRO A 165 -5.49 9.65 -2.67
C PRO A 165 -4.71 8.47 -3.27
N ALA A 166 -3.99 7.73 -2.43
CA ALA A 166 -3.62 6.36 -2.76
C ALA A 166 -4.90 5.53 -2.96
N ILE A 167 -4.95 4.79 -4.06
CA ILE A 167 -6.11 3.94 -4.39
C ILE A 167 -5.76 2.46 -4.18
N HIS A 168 -6.77 1.64 -3.87
CA HIS A 168 -6.60 0.19 -3.79
C HIS A 168 -7.37 -0.50 -4.91
N ILE A 169 -6.71 -1.42 -5.63
CA ILE A 169 -7.28 -2.07 -6.80
C ILE A 169 -7.23 -3.59 -6.65
N SER A 170 -8.38 -4.24 -6.65
CA SER A 170 -8.48 -5.70 -6.65
C SER A 170 -9.14 -6.22 -7.93
N GLY A 171 -8.49 -7.14 -8.63
CA GLY A 171 -8.98 -7.67 -9.90
C GLY A 171 -10.24 -8.54 -9.83
N CYS A 172 -10.69 -8.92 -8.63
CA CYS A 172 -11.87 -9.80 -8.44
C CYS A 172 -12.49 -9.62 -7.05
N PRO A 173 -13.64 -10.29 -6.76
CA PRO A 173 -14.28 -10.25 -5.44
C PRO A 173 -13.42 -10.76 -4.28
N GLY A 174 -12.29 -11.43 -4.52
CA GLY A 174 -11.32 -11.83 -3.50
C GLY A 174 -10.74 -10.64 -2.72
N SER A 175 -10.81 -9.43 -3.28
CA SER A 175 -10.48 -8.16 -2.62
C SER A 175 -9.11 -8.13 -1.92
N CYS A 176 -8.09 -8.77 -2.50
CA CYS A 176 -6.77 -8.94 -1.89
C CYS A 176 -6.06 -7.62 -1.54
N ALA A 177 -6.29 -6.55 -2.34
CA ALA A 177 -5.80 -5.21 -2.03
C ALA A 177 -6.81 -4.36 -1.22
N THR A 178 -7.82 -4.97 -0.63
CA THR A 178 -8.77 -4.35 0.31
C THR A 178 -9.39 -3.02 -0.17
N PRO A 179 -9.96 -2.93 -1.39
CA PRO A 179 -10.46 -1.67 -1.96
C PRO A 179 -11.61 -1.04 -1.16
N GLN A 180 -12.23 -1.80 -0.26
CA GLN A 180 -13.36 -1.34 0.55
C GLN A 180 -12.97 -0.50 1.77
N VAL A 181 -11.71 -0.50 2.18
CA VAL A 181 -11.29 0.15 3.44
C VAL A 181 -10.42 1.40 3.22
N VAL A 182 -10.44 1.93 2.01
CA VAL A 182 -9.70 3.15 1.66
C VAL A 182 -10.65 4.23 1.14
N PRO A 183 -10.22 5.50 1.11
CA PRO A 183 -11.06 6.61 0.63
C PRO A 183 -11.63 6.39 -0.77
N MET A 184 -10.87 5.71 -1.64
CA MET A 184 -11.28 5.34 -3.01
C MET A 184 -10.63 4.02 -3.42
N GLY A 185 -11.44 3.03 -3.76
CA GLY A 185 -10.96 1.71 -4.19
C GLY A 185 -11.73 1.16 -5.38
N PHE A 186 -11.10 0.25 -6.11
CA PHE A 186 -11.67 -0.37 -7.31
C PHE A 186 -11.63 -1.89 -7.21
N ARG A 187 -12.73 -2.53 -7.58
CA ARG A 187 -12.82 -3.99 -7.69
C ARG A 187 -13.26 -4.39 -9.09
N GLY A 188 -12.60 -5.38 -9.67
CA GLY A 188 -12.93 -5.91 -11.00
C GLY A 188 -14.41 -6.27 -11.13
N ALA A 189 -15.02 -5.81 -12.20
CA ALA A 189 -16.44 -5.95 -12.53
C ALA A 189 -16.65 -6.15 -14.04
N VAL A 190 -17.92 -6.20 -14.43
CA VAL A 190 -18.37 -6.23 -15.84
C VAL A 190 -19.53 -5.24 -15.97
N LYS A 191 -19.53 -4.43 -17.03
CA LYS A 191 -20.62 -3.54 -17.41
C LYS A 191 -20.90 -3.75 -18.91
N ASP A 192 -22.11 -4.09 -19.28
CA ASP A 192 -22.52 -4.32 -20.67
C ASP A 192 -21.59 -5.27 -21.45
N ARG A 193 -21.15 -6.34 -20.80
CA ARG A 193 -20.18 -7.35 -21.31
C ARG A 193 -18.78 -6.81 -21.58
N GLN A 194 -18.45 -5.62 -21.09
CA GLN A 194 -17.15 -4.99 -21.19
C GLN A 194 -16.40 -5.06 -19.86
N SER A 195 -15.08 -4.95 -19.92
CA SER A 195 -14.22 -4.82 -18.74
C SER A 195 -14.57 -3.55 -17.96
N ALA A 196 -14.81 -3.67 -16.67
CA ALA A 196 -15.24 -2.57 -15.84
C ALA A 196 -14.73 -2.73 -14.39
N TRP A 197 -14.90 -1.69 -13.59
CA TRP A 197 -14.46 -1.62 -12.21
C TRP A 197 -15.55 -1.02 -11.33
N LEU A 198 -15.89 -1.73 -10.26
CA LEU A 198 -16.78 -1.24 -9.22
C LEU A 198 -16.00 -0.28 -8.31
N LEU A 199 -16.48 0.93 -8.20
CA LEU A 199 -15.92 1.98 -7.36
C LEU A 199 -16.48 1.89 -5.93
N TYR A 200 -15.58 1.85 -4.94
CA TYR A 200 -15.86 2.04 -3.53
C TYR A 200 -15.40 3.41 -3.08
N LEU A 201 -16.20 4.07 -2.24
CA LEU A 201 -15.90 5.40 -1.71
C LEU A 201 -16.10 5.44 -0.18
N ASN A 202 -15.34 6.34 0.46
CA ASN A 202 -15.47 6.65 1.88
C ASN A 202 -15.13 5.50 2.83
N GLY A 203 -14.24 4.59 2.42
CA GLY A 203 -13.60 3.65 3.33
C GLY A 203 -12.50 4.31 4.18
N CYS A 204 -12.16 3.69 5.29
CA CYS A 204 -11.08 4.11 6.18
C CYS A 204 -10.48 2.89 6.87
N ASP A 205 -9.16 2.76 6.83
CA ASP A 205 -8.37 1.71 7.49
C ASP A 205 -7.60 2.22 8.72
N ALA A 206 -7.77 3.50 9.07
CA ALA A 206 -7.10 4.08 10.22
C ALA A 206 -7.54 3.40 11.52
N GLN A 207 -6.57 2.96 12.32
CA GLN A 207 -6.80 2.23 13.55
C GLN A 207 -7.80 2.95 14.50
N GLY A 208 -8.86 2.24 14.86
CA GLY A 208 -9.94 2.77 15.70
C GLY A 208 -10.95 3.68 14.97
N GLN A 209 -10.83 3.81 13.65
CA GLN A 209 -11.76 4.56 12.80
C GLN A 209 -12.16 3.75 11.54
N GLU A 210 -11.97 2.44 11.58
CA GLU A 210 -12.18 1.55 10.45
C GLU A 210 -13.64 1.60 9.96
N VAL A 211 -13.81 1.87 8.67
CA VAL A 211 -15.13 1.94 8.01
C VAL A 211 -15.04 1.29 6.65
N PHE A 212 -16.02 0.43 6.34
CA PHE A 212 -16.19 -0.05 4.97
C PHE A 212 -16.78 1.04 4.08
N GLY A 213 -16.12 1.29 2.96
CA GLY A 213 -16.62 2.15 1.90
C GLY A 213 -17.88 1.58 1.25
N LYS A 214 -18.65 2.46 0.64
CA LYS A 214 -19.88 2.12 -0.08
C LYS A 214 -19.61 1.93 -1.56
N GLU A 215 -20.34 1.02 -2.18
CA GLU A 215 -20.39 0.88 -3.62
C GLU A 215 -21.06 2.11 -4.24
N ALA A 216 -20.35 2.81 -5.12
CA ALA A 216 -20.82 4.03 -5.76
C ALA A 216 -21.39 3.76 -7.16
N GLY A 217 -20.71 2.93 -7.96
CA GLY A 217 -21.13 2.59 -9.31
C GLY A 217 -20.04 1.84 -10.07
N VAL A 218 -20.30 1.50 -11.34
CA VAL A 218 -19.39 0.71 -12.17
C VAL A 218 -18.91 1.57 -13.33
N ILE A 219 -17.60 1.73 -13.45
CA ILE A 219 -16.91 2.51 -14.49
C ILE A 219 -16.26 1.55 -15.48
N LEU A 220 -16.35 1.81 -16.78
CA LEU A 220 -15.63 1.04 -17.80
C LEU A 220 -14.12 1.17 -17.59
N GLU A 221 -13.38 0.08 -17.81
CA GLU A 221 -11.92 0.05 -17.60
C GLU A 221 -11.19 1.16 -18.34
N THR A 222 -11.60 1.44 -19.56
CA THR A 222 -11.02 2.50 -20.41
C THR A 222 -11.30 3.91 -19.90
N GLU A 223 -12.29 4.10 -19.05
CA GLU A 223 -12.73 5.40 -18.54
C GLU A 223 -12.19 5.72 -17.13
N VAL A 224 -11.66 4.70 -16.41
CA VAL A 224 -11.12 4.92 -15.06
C VAL A 224 -9.98 5.95 -15.05
N PRO A 225 -9.00 5.94 -15.97
CA PRO A 225 -7.96 6.96 -16.01
C PRO A 225 -8.52 8.38 -16.24
N ASP A 226 -9.51 8.53 -17.12
CA ASP A 226 -10.14 9.84 -17.40
C ASP A 226 -10.91 10.36 -16.18
N PHE A 227 -11.64 9.48 -15.48
CA PHE A 227 -12.30 9.81 -14.22
C PHE A 227 -11.30 10.34 -13.18
N LEU A 228 -10.17 9.66 -12.99
CA LEU A 228 -9.15 10.07 -12.03
C LEU A 228 -8.50 11.40 -12.42
N VAL A 229 -8.19 11.61 -13.70
CA VAL A 229 -7.64 12.87 -14.19
C VAL A 229 -8.62 14.03 -13.97
N GLU A 230 -9.90 13.83 -14.24
CA GLU A 230 -10.91 14.87 -14.02
C GLU A 230 -11.06 15.19 -12.54
N LEU A 231 -11.14 14.18 -11.69
CA LEU A 231 -11.22 14.36 -10.24
C LEU A 231 -9.98 15.10 -9.72
N GLY A 232 -8.78 14.67 -10.13
CA GLY A 232 -7.53 15.30 -9.73
C GLY A 232 -7.43 16.77 -10.15
N LYS A 233 -7.86 17.13 -11.36
CA LYS A 233 -7.95 18.53 -11.81
C LYS A 233 -8.90 19.34 -10.94
N LYS A 234 -10.09 18.80 -10.67
CA LYS A 234 -11.09 19.48 -9.85
C LYS A 234 -10.62 19.73 -8.42
N VAL A 235 -9.93 18.75 -7.83
CA VAL A 235 -9.33 18.91 -6.51
C VAL A 235 -8.19 19.94 -6.55
N ALA A 236 -7.30 19.87 -7.54
CA ALA A 236 -6.20 20.81 -7.71
C ALA A 236 -6.67 22.26 -7.88
N GLU A 237 -7.74 22.49 -8.66
CA GLU A 237 -8.36 23.81 -8.84
C GLU A 237 -8.87 24.42 -7.53
N SER A 238 -9.22 23.62 -6.54
CA SER A 238 -9.64 24.10 -5.22
C SER A 238 -8.49 24.57 -4.33
N GLY A 239 -7.26 24.24 -4.66
CA GLY A 239 -6.07 24.48 -3.83
C GLY A 239 -5.99 23.63 -2.57
N MET A 240 -6.87 22.63 -2.41
CA MET A 240 -6.92 21.74 -1.26
C MET A 240 -6.26 20.38 -1.60
N SER A 241 -5.84 19.65 -0.57
CA SER A 241 -5.57 18.23 -0.70
C SER A 241 -6.86 17.43 -0.93
N PHE A 242 -6.77 16.21 -1.49
CA PHE A 242 -7.95 15.34 -1.64
C PHE A 242 -8.67 15.11 -0.30
N ALA A 243 -7.92 14.92 0.78
CA ALA A 243 -8.49 14.67 2.10
C ALA A 243 -9.30 15.86 2.65
N GLU A 244 -8.85 17.08 2.40
CA GLU A 244 -9.57 18.31 2.78
C GLU A 244 -10.77 18.54 1.86
N TRP A 245 -10.56 18.38 0.56
CA TRP A 245 -11.59 18.59 -0.44
C TRP A 245 -12.75 17.60 -0.29
N SER A 246 -12.48 16.32 -0.06
CA SER A 246 -13.52 15.31 0.14
C SER A 246 -14.34 15.53 1.41
N LYS A 247 -13.73 16.03 2.48
CA LYS A 247 -14.44 16.44 3.71
C LYS A 247 -15.35 17.66 3.46
N ALA A 248 -14.88 18.63 2.68
CA ALA A 248 -15.67 19.82 2.34
C ALA A 248 -16.77 19.53 1.31
N ASN A 249 -16.65 18.45 0.52
CA ASN A 249 -17.54 18.06 -0.57
C ASN A 249 -17.90 16.57 -0.44
N ALA A 250 -18.74 16.22 0.53
CA ALA A 250 -19.06 14.84 0.91
C ALA A 250 -19.54 13.94 -0.27
N ASP A 251 -20.25 14.52 -1.25
CA ASP A 251 -20.71 13.85 -2.48
C ASP A 251 -19.91 14.26 -3.73
N GLY A 252 -18.79 14.96 -3.53
CA GLY A 252 -17.99 15.53 -4.59
C GLY A 252 -17.43 14.50 -5.56
N VAL A 253 -16.90 13.39 -5.04
CA VAL A 253 -16.36 12.29 -5.84
C VAL A 253 -17.47 11.61 -6.62
N GLU A 254 -18.61 11.31 -5.98
CA GLU A 254 -19.78 10.69 -6.62
C GLU A 254 -20.32 11.56 -7.77
N LYS A 255 -20.37 12.88 -7.60
CA LYS A 255 -20.79 13.82 -8.67
C LYS A 255 -19.86 13.80 -9.87
N VAL A 256 -18.55 13.65 -9.67
CA VAL A 256 -17.60 13.50 -10.78
C VAL A 256 -17.76 12.14 -11.43
N ALA A 257 -17.92 11.07 -10.64
CA ALA A 257 -18.04 9.70 -11.12
C ALA A 257 -19.36 9.42 -11.86
N ALA A 258 -20.45 10.13 -11.53
CA ALA A 258 -21.81 9.86 -12.03
C ALA A 258 -21.93 9.80 -13.55
N LYS A 259 -21.12 10.54 -14.30
CA LYS A 259 -21.13 10.50 -15.78
C LYS A 259 -20.41 9.29 -16.37
N TYR A 260 -19.68 8.54 -15.57
CA TYR A 260 -18.95 7.34 -15.96
C TYR A 260 -19.70 6.03 -15.60
N PHE A 261 -20.80 6.15 -14.80
CA PHE A 261 -21.63 5.02 -14.35
C PHE A 261 -22.55 4.47 -15.43
#